data_72e0872324e45577590a6cd4c827b182
#
_entry.id   72e0872324e45577590a6cd4c827b182
#
_cell.length_a   1.000
_cell.length_b   1.000
_cell.length_c   1.000
_cell.angle_alpha   90.00
_cell.angle_beta   90.00
_cell.angle_gamma   90.00
#
_symmetry.space_group_name_H-M   'P 1'
#
loop_
_entity.id
_entity.type
_entity.pdbx_description
1 polymer ?
#
loop_
_entity_poly.entity_id
_entity_poly.type
_entity_poly.pdbx_seq_one_letter_code
_entity_poly.pdbx_strand_id
1 'polypeptide(L)'
;FRDNVREWGLAKDEYIDNGNFPRQVYVREGRRLHGEHFFTANDAYPVAKGKRPPLYSNSITASHYALDSHAVHKREKGKIALDGFFNYQASVYTVPFGVILPKKVNNLLIPVPASATHVGFSTLRMEPCWMALGQAAGIAAALAIEQNKSVKELDIEDIQAELLKEKTTLMYFKDITVDSPDFEMVQYMGLRGYITDWVADLDRPMDRDTAKSW
;
A
#
# COMPACT_ATOMS: atom_id res chain seq x y z
N PHE A 1 -17.13 -29.46 3.87
CA PHE A 1 -16.77 -28.57 2.77
C PHE A 1 -17.36 -29.07 1.44
N ARG A 2 -17.11 -30.33 1.08
CA ARG A 2 -17.55 -30.93 -0.20
C ARG A 2 -19.07 -30.90 -0.41
N ASP A 3 -19.81 -31.14 0.66
CA ASP A 3 -21.29 -31.18 0.60
C ASP A 3 -21.89 -29.78 0.57
N ASN A 4 -21.23 -28.77 1.15
CA ASN A 4 -21.70 -27.39 1.17
C ASN A 4 -21.54 -26.66 -0.17
N VAL A 5 -20.75 -27.18 -1.10
CA VAL A 5 -20.48 -26.55 -2.41
C VAL A 5 -21.00 -27.39 -3.59
N ARG A 6 -21.76 -28.46 -3.34
CA ARG A 6 -22.27 -29.35 -4.39
C ARG A 6 -23.15 -28.65 -5.43
N GLU A 7 -23.88 -27.63 -4.99
CA GLU A 7 -24.80 -26.88 -5.83
C GLU A 7 -24.18 -25.60 -6.41
N TRP A 8 -22.91 -25.33 -6.07
CA TRP A 8 -22.22 -24.18 -6.60
C TRP A 8 -21.73 -24.48 -8.02
N GLY A 9 -21.94 -23.53 -8.90
CA GLY A 9 -21.53 -23.60 -10.30
C GLY A 9 -21.43 -22.23 -10.91
N LEU A 10 -21.43 -22.17 -12.22
CA LEU A 10 -21.50 -20.93 -12.94
C LEU A 10 -22.87 -20.28 -12.74
N ALA A 11 -22.88 -18.95 -12.58
CA ALA A 11 -24.12 -18.18 -12.50
C ALA A 11 -24.91 -18.33 -13.80
N LYS A 12 -26.19 -18.73 -13.70
CA LYS A 12 -27.00 -19.07 -14.88
C LYS A 12 -27.50 -17.85 -15.66
N ASP A 13 -27.43 -16.70 -15.04
CA ASP A 13 -27.88 -15.39 -15.51
C ASP A 13 -26.75 -14.46 -15.97
N GLU A 14 -25.49 -14.92 -15.84
CA GLU A 14 -24.31 -14.18 -16.29
C GLU A 14 -23.64 -14.87 -17.48
N TYR A 15 -23.04 -14.07 -18.38
CA TYR A 15 -22.28 -14.57 -19.55
C TYR A 15 -23.01 -15.62 -20.36
N ILE A 16 -24.31 -15.44 -20.60
CA ILE A 16 -25.19 -16.41 -21.31
C ILE A 16 -24.64 -16.72 -22.72
N ASP A 17 -24.08 -15.70 -23.37
CA ASP A 17 -23.46 -15.80 -24.70
C ASP A 17 -22.14 -16.58 -24.73
N ASN A 18 -21.58 -16.89 -23.56
CA ASN A 18 -20.32 -17.62 -23.41
C ASN A 18 -20.48 -18.89 -22.52
N GLY A 19 -21.65 -19.50 -22.52
CA GLY A 19 -21.90 -20.69 -21.71
C GLY A 19 -21.78 -20.46 -20.21
N ASN A 20 -22.12 -19.27 -19.76
CA ASN A 20 -22.05 -18.82 -18.38
C ASN A 20 -20.60 -18.75 -17.82
N PHE A 21 -19.60 -18.73 -18.69
CA PHE A 21 -18.20 -18.67 -18.27
C PHE A 21 -17.72 -17.22 -18.22
N PRO A 22 -17.05 -16.77 -17.14
CA PRO A 22 -16.49 -15.43 -17.08
C PRO A 22 -15.49 -15.20 -18.21
N ARG A 23 -15.52 -14.01 -18.82
CA ARG A 23 -14.59 -13.65 -19.91
C ARG A 23 -13.16 -13.49 -19.41
N GLN A 24 -13.00 -13.22 -18.13
CA GLN A 24 -11.71 -13.04 -17.47
C GLN A 24 -11.65 -13.88 -16.21
N VAL A 25 -10.57 -14.64 -16.08
CA VAL A 25 -10.27 -15.35 -14.83
C VAL A 25 -9.72 -14.36 -13.81
N TYR A 26 -10.23 -14.42 -12.59
CA TYR A 26 -9.66 -13.64 -11.50
C TYR A 26 -8.23 -14.10 -11.21
N VAL A 27 -7.27 -13.22 -11.39
CA VAL A 27 -5.86 -13.46 -11.09
C VAL A 27 -5.47 -12.60 -9.89
N ARG A 28 -5.40 -13.24 -8.74
CA ARG A 28 -5.06 -12.61 -7.47
C ARG A 28 -3.62 -12.14 -7.39
N GLU A 29 -2.73 -12.95 -7.86
CA GLU A 29 -1.29 -12.73 -7.85
C GLU A 29 -0.67 -13.21 -9.15
N GLY A 30 0.31 -12.47 -9.64
CA GLY A 30 0.99 -12.78 -10.88
C GLY A 30 2.42 -12.27 -10.85
N ARG A 31 2.95 -11.95 -12.01
CA ARG A 31 4.25 -11.28 -12.12
C ARG A 31 4.15 -9.89 -11.51
N ARG A 32 5.16 -9.51 -10.74
CA ARG A 32 5.26 -8.21 -10.08
C ARG A 32 6.47 -7.45 -10.56
N LEU A 33 6.41 -6.14 -10.40
CA LEU A 33 7.51 -5.24 -10.65
C LEU A 33 8.72 -5.59 -9.77
N HIS A 34 9.91 -5.35 -10.29
CA HIS A 34 11.12 -5.21 -9.48
C HIS A 34 11.45 -3.70 -9.39
N GLY A 35 10.92 -3.08 -8.36
CA GLY A 35 10.96 -1.63 -8.15
C GLY A 35 12.11 -1.15 -7.28
N GLU A 36 12.21 0.17 -7.14
CA GLU A 36 13.21 0.81 -6.27
C GLU A 36 13.00 0.43 -4.80
N HIS A 37 11.75 0.25 -4.37
CA HIS A 37 11.40 -0.36 -3.08
C HIS A 37 10.79 -1.74 -3.31
N PHE A 38 11.26 -2.74 -2.57
CA PHE A 38 10.72 -4.10 -2.64
C PHE A 38 9.96 -4.38 -1.34
N PHE A 39 8.66 -4.19 -1.38
CA PHE A 39 7.78 -4.30 -0.21
C PHE A 39 7.72 -5.73 0.34
N THR A 40 7.93 -5.88 1.62
CA THR A 40 7.96 -7.16 2.33
C THR A 40 6.89 -7.21 3.42
N ALA A 41 6.75 -8.33 4.09
CA ALA A 41 5.90 -8.42 5.28
C ALA A 41 6.35 -7.46 6.40
N ASN A 42 7.66 -7.19 6.50
CA ASN A 42 8.19 -6.30 7.53
C ASN A 42 7.74 -4.84 7.36
N ASP A 43 7.42 -4.42 6.13
CA ASP A 43 6.92 -3.07 5.86
C ASP A 43 5.48 -2.86 6.38
N ALA A 44 4.73 -3.94 6.57
CA ALA A 44 3.39 -3.93 7.16
C ALA A 44 3.34 -4.48 8.59
N TYR A 45 4.47 -4.95 9.12
CA TYR A 45 4.56 -5.52 10.46
C TYR A 45 5.01 -4.47 11.47
N PRO A 46 4.40 -4.39 12.68
CA PRO A 46 4.81 -3.42 13.70
C PRO A 46 6.28 -3.56 14.07
N VAL A 47 6.99 -2.44 14.19
CA VAL A 47 8.41 -2.43 14.61
C VAL A 47 8.59 -2.92 16.05
N ALA A 48 7.54 -2.77 16.90
CA ALA A 48 7.45 -3.31 18.24
C ALA A 48 5.98 -3.45 18.63
N LYS A 49 5.69 -4.20 19.70
CA LYS A 49 4.32 -4.38 20.21
C LYS A 49 3.64 -3.02 20.48
N GLY A 50 2.50 -2.79 19.86
CA GLY A 50 1.70 -1.57 19.97
C GLY A 50 2.22 -0.37 19.16
N LYS A 51 3.37 -0.51 18.51
CA LYS A 51 3.93 0.53 17.63
C LYS A 51 3.45 0.36 16.20
N ARG A 52 3.71 1.37 15.38
CA ARG A 52 3.44 1.35 13.93
C ARG A 52 4.36 0.39 13.19
N PRO A 53 3.99 -0.05 12.00
CA PRO A 53 4.94 -0.50 10.97
C PRO A 53 5.95 0.59 10.66
N PRO A 54 7.06 0.26 9.95
CA PRO A 54 8.03 1.26 9.52
C PRO A 54 7.35 2.45 8.83
N LEU A 55 7.78 3.66 9.16
CA LEU A 55 7.33 4.89 8.51
C LEU A 55 8.28 5.24 7.38
N TYR A 56 7.72 5.49 6.21
CA TYR A 56 8.49 5.88 5.03
C TYR A 56 8.21 7.35 4.69
N SER A 57 9.24 8.19 4.74
CA SER A 57 9.13 9.62 4.39
C SER A 57 8.69 9.83 2.93
N ASN A 58 8.93 8.86 2.07
CA ASN A 58 8.50 8.84 0.68
C ASN A 58 7.18 8.09 0.45
N SER A 59 6.31 8.04 1.46
CA SER A 59 4.97 7.46 1.35
C SER A 59 4.12 8.22 0.33
N ILE A 60 3.37 7.49 -0.48
CA ILE A 60 2.39 8.01 -1.42
C ILE A 60 0.95 7.65 -1.06
N THR A 61 0.76 6.77 -0.09
CA THR A 61 -0.55 6.45 0.51
C THR A 61 -0.37 5.67 1.80
N ALA A 62 -1.34 5.75 2.69
CA ALA A 62 -1.53 4.76 3.74
C ALA A 62 -2.41 3.61 3.23
N SER A 63 -2.14 2.39 3.66
CA SER A 63 -2.96 1.23 3.31
C SER A 63 -3.18 0.34 4.53
N HIS A 64 -4.23 -0.48 4.45
CA HIS A 64 -4.62 -1.38 5.54
C HIS A 64 -5.32 -2.61 4.97
N TYR A 65 -4.69 -3.74 5.08
CA TYR A 65 -5.27 -5.05 4.84
C TYR A 65 -4.42 -6.12 5.54
N ALA A 66 -4.99 -7.26 5.84
CA ALA A 66 -4.22 -8.38 6.38
C ALA A 66 -3.11 -8.82 5.41
N LEU A 67 -1.97 -9.24 5.95
CA LEU A 67 -1.05 -10.07 5.21
C LEU A 67 -1.73 -11.44 5.01
N ASP A 68 -2.44 -11.60 3.91
CA ASP A 68 -3.24 -12.77 3.56
C ASP A 68 -2.65 -13.46 2.34
N SER A 69 -1.48 -14.05 2.52
CA SER A 69 -0.82 -14.76 1.44
C SER A 69 -1.23 -16.22 1.37
N HIS A 70 -1.39 -16.72 0.15
CA HIS A 70 -1.79 -18.09 -0.12
C HIS A 70 -0.57 -18.99 -0.37
N ALA A 71 -0.73 -20.27 -0.05
CA ALA A 71 0.30 -21.26 -0.35
C ALA A 71 0.59 -21.32 -1.86
N VAL A 72 1.87 -21.32 -2.23
CA VAL A 72 2.32 -21.40 -3.62
C VAL A 72 2.37 -22.83 -4.15
N HIS A 73 2.36 -23.81 -3.24
CA HIS A 73 2.36 -25.24 -3.56
C HIS A 73 1.35 -25.99 -2.71
N LYS A 74 0.98 -27.19 -3.15
CA LYS A 74 0.27 -28.15 -2.31
C LYS A 74 1.18 -28.57 -1.15
N ARG A 75 0.56 -28.92 -0.01
CA ARG A 75 1.31 -29.39 1.15
C ARG A 75 2.16 -30.61 0.79
N GLU A 76 3.44 -30.53 1.02
CA GLU A 76 4.35 -31.65 0.87
C GLU A 76 4.26 -32.57 2.09
N LYS A 77 4.44 -33.87 1.85
CA LYS A 77 4.42 -34.88 2.93
C LYS A 77 5.58 -34.59 3.90
N GLY A 78 5.26 -34.49 5.18
CA GLY A 78 6.24 -34.22 6.25
C GLY A 78 6.51 -32.75 6.55
N LYS A 79 6.01 -31.80 5.75
CA LYS A 79 6.09 -30.35 6.09
C LYS A 79 4.92 -29.93 6.95
N ILE A 80 5.21 -29.21 8.03
CA ILE A 80 4.20 -28.65 8.94
C ILE A 80 3.56 -27.42 8.33
N ALA A 81 4.36 -26.52 7.75
CA ALA A 81 3.92 -25.29 7.14
C ALA A 81 3.66 -25.45 5.63
N LEU A 82 2.81 -24.59 5.08
CA LEU A 82 2.59 -24.44 3.64
C LEU A 82 3.51 -23.32 3.11
N ASP A 83 4.31 -23.61 2.09
CA ASP A 83 5.19 -22.62 1.49
C ASP A 83 4.38 -21.43 0.95
N GLY A 84 4.77 -20.22 1.34
CA GLY A 84 4.11 -18.97 0.95
C GLY A 84 2.84 -18.64 1.71
N PHE A 85 2.31 -19.53 2.53
CA PHE A 85 1.16 -19.23 3.37
C PHE A 85 1.57 -18.40 4.59
N PHE A 86 0.94 -17.24 4.72
CA PHE A 86 1.11 -16.39 5.90
C PHE A 86 -0.16 -15.56 6.11
N ASN A 87 -0.67 -15.55 7.33
CA ASN A 87 -1.83 -14.74 7.70
C ASN A 87 -1.52 -13.94 8.97
N TYR A 88 -1.65 -12.64 8.88
CA TYR A 88 -1.46 -11.72 10.00
C TYR A 88 -2.31 -10.47 9.79
N GLN A 89 -3.06 -10.08 10.82
CA GLN A 89 -3.86 -8.86 10.80
C GLN A 89 -2.93 -7.65 10.95
N ALA A 90 -2.56 -7.04 9.82
CA ALA A 90 -1.73 -5.85 9.81
C ALA A 90 -2.49 -4.62 10.34
N SER A 91 -1.79 -3.70 10.96
CA SER A 91 -2.26 -2.33 11.20
C SER A 91 -2.06 -1.47 9.94
N VAL A 92 -2.52 -0.22 9.99
CA VAL A 92 -2.28 0.72 8.87
C VAL A 92 -0.78 0.97 8.72
N TYR A 93 -0.28 0.92 7.50
CA TYR A 93 1.12 1.12 7.12
C TYR A 93 1.25 2.15 6.00
N THR A 94 2.43 2.70 5.84
CA THR A 94 2.77 3.62 4.74
C THR A 94 3.28 2.84 3.53
N VAL A 95 2.97 3.32 2.31
CA VAL A 95 3.39 2.69 1.06
C VAL A 95 4.38 3.61 0.33
N PRO A 96 5.66 3.22 0.24
CA PRO A 96 6.68 4.05 -0.41
C PRO A 96 6.49 4.17 -1.92
N PHE A 97 6.82 5.33 -2.50
CA PHE A 97 6.74 5.59 -3.95
C PHE A 97 7.52 4.57 -4.78
N GLY A 98 8.65 4.10 -4.26
CA GLY A 98 9.50 3.12 -4.94
C GLY A 98 8.83 1.78 -5.29
N VAL A 99 7.66 1.46 -4.72
CA VAL A 99 6.93 0.22 -5.06
C VAL A 99 6.36 0.24 -6.47
N ILE A 100 6.16 1.44 -7.06
CA ILE A 100 5.62 1.62 -8.42
C ILE A 100 6.68 2.05 -9.43
N LEU A 101 7.93 2.28 -8.99
CA LEU A 101 9.07 2.71 -9.81
C LEU A 101 9.94 1.54 -10.26
N PRO A 102 10.03 1.19 -11.56
CA PRO A 102 10.94 0.16 -12.04
C PRO A 102 12.40 0.52 -11.83
N LYS A 103 13.24 -0.42 -11.37
CA LYS A 103 14.70 -0.21 -11.27
C LYS A 103 15.38 0.06 -12.61
N LYS A 104 14.98 -0.66 -13.65
CA LYS A 104 15.72 -0.70 -14.92
C LYS A 104 15.09 0.12 -16.05
N VAL A 105 13.90 0.64 -15.84
CA VAL A 105 13.16 1.40 -16.85
C VAL A 105 12.87 2.79 -16.31
N ASN A 106 13.13 3.79 -17.13
CA ASN A 106 12.79 5.18 -16.83
C ASN A 106 11.40 5.51 -17.42
N ASN A 107 10.77 6.54 -16.91
CA ASN A 107 9.48 7.08 -17.40
C ASN A 107 8.37 6.03 -17.50
N LEU A 108 8.35 5.10 -16.53
CA LEU A 108 7.31 4.10 -16.39
C LEU A 108 6.89 4.01 -14.93
N LEU A 109 5.60 3.98 -14.68
CA LEU A 109 4.98 3.78 -13.38
C LEU A 109 4.04 2.58 -13.44
N ILE A 110 4.12 1.67 -12.48
CA ILE A 110 3.38 0.40 -12.49
C ILE A 110 2.63 0.24 -11.16
N PRO A 111 1.38 0.73 -11.04
CA PRO A 111 0.66 0.75 -9.76
C PRO A 111 0.04 -0.60 -9.36
N VAL A 112 -0.38 -1.45 -10.30
CA VAL A 112 -1.12 -2.68 -9.96
C VAL A 112 -0.20 -3.85 -9.62
N PRO A 113 0.71 -4.31 -10.51
CA PRO A 113 1.67 -5.34 -10.14
C PRO A 113 2.88 -4.72 -9.41
N ALA A 114 2.61 -4.00 -8.33
CA ALA A 114 3.59 -3.28 -7.53
C ALA A 114 4.73 -4.19 -7.03
N SER A 115 5.88 -3.59 -6.76
CA SER A 115 7.09 -4.30 -6.33
C SER A 115 6.96 -4.80 -4.90
N ALA A 116 6.85 -6.12 -4.75
CA ALA A 116 6.75 -6.76 -3.44
C ALA A 116 7.14 -8.24 -3.47
N THR A 117 7.48 -8.78 -2.31
CA THR A 117 7.53 -10.24 -2.09
C THR A 117 6.12 -10.84 -2.22
N HIS A 118 6.03 -12.17 -2.32
CA HIS A 118 4.74 -12.87 -2.31
C HIS A 118 3.91 -12.50 -1.07
N VAL A 119 4.51 -12.55 0.12
CA VAL A 119 3.81 -12.19 1.37
C VAL A 119 3.50 -10.70 1.44
N GLY A 120 4.45 -9.82 1.10
CA GLY A 120 4.22 -8.36 1.11
C GLY A 120 3.13 -7.93 0.13
N PHE A 121 3.07 -8.54 -1.05
CA PHE A 121 2.04 -8.23 -2.03
C PHE A 121 0.63 -8.59 -1.56
N SER A 122 0.50 -9.59 -0.70
CA SER A 122 -0.81 -10.04 -0.22
C SER A 122 -1.64 -8.96 0.49
N THR A 123 -0.99 -7.94 1.02
CA THR A 123 -1.65 -6.77 1.62
C THR A 123 -1.77 -5.58 0.66
N LEU A 124 -0.87 -5.44 -0.34
CA LEU A 124 -0.92 -4.38 -1.33
C LEU A 124 -1.92 -4.62 -2.46
N ARG A 125 -2.29 -5.87 -2.71
CA ARG A 125 -3.09 -6.31 -3.87
C ARG A 125 -4.58 -5.97 -3.82
N MET A 126 -4.99 -5.18 -2.86
CA MET A 126 -6.39 -4.76 -2.74
C MET A 126 -6.66 -3.54 -3.64
N GLU A 127 -7.81 -3.55 -4.28
CA GLU A 127 -8.20 -2.55 -5.26
C GLU A 127 -8.13 -1.11 -4.72
N PRO A 128 -8.57 -0.79 -3.49
CA PRO A 128 -8.43 0.57 -2.97
C PRO A 128 -6.96 1.02 -2.88
N CYS A 129 -6.04 0.12 -2.53
CA CYS A 129 -4.60 0.42 -2.55
C CYS A 129 -4.12 0.71 -3.98
N TRP A 130 -4.50 -0.11 -4.96
CA TRP A 130 -4.14 0.11 -6.36
C TRP A 130 -4.70 1.41 -6.93
N MET A 131 -5.92 1.80 -6.52
CA MET A 131 -6.50 3.09 -6.91
C MET A 131 -5.66 4.26 -6.38
N ALA A 132 -5.24 4.20 -5.12
CA ALA A 132 -4.36 5.21 -4.53
C ALA A 132 -2.96 5.23 -5.19
N LEU A 133 -2.38 4.07 -5.48
CA LEU A 133 -1.12 3.97 -6.24
C LEU A 133 -1.28 4.52 -7.67
N GLY A 134 -2.44 4.31 -8.29
CA GLY A 134 -2.78 4.86 -9.61
C GLY A 134 -2.90 6.38 -9.59
N GLN A 135 -3.52 6.96 -8.56
CA GLN A 135 -3.59 8.39 -8.34
C GLN A 135 -2.18 9.00 -8.21
N ALA A 136 -1.35 8.42 -7.36
CA ALA A 136 0.04 8.87 -7.20
C ALA A 136 0.85 8.74 -8.50
N ALA A 137 0.63 7.69 -9.28
CA ALA A 137 1.26 7.50 -10.59
C ALA A 137 0.82 8.59 -11.60
N GLY A 138 -0.46 8.95 -11.61
CA GLY A 138 -0.99 10.01 -12.45
C GLY A 138 -0.41 11.37 -12.12
N ILE A 139 -0.37 11.73 -10.83
CA ILE A 139 0.24 12.96 -10.33
C ILE A 139 1.73 13.01 -10.69
N ALA A 140 2.48 11.95 -10.40
CA ALA A 140 3.90 11.90 -10.72
C ALA A 140 4.16 12.03 -12.23
N ALA A 141 3.33 11.43 -13.08
CA ALA A 141 3.44 11.57 -14.53
C ALA A 141 3.18 13.00 -15.00
N ALA A 142 2.17 13.68 -14.43
CA ALA A 142 1.86 15.08 -14.75
C ALA A 142 3.02 16.00 -14.35
N LEU A 143 3.51 15.87 -13.11
CA LEU A 143 4.65 16.65 -12.62
C LEU A 143 5.93 16.43 -13.44
N ALA A 144 6.17 15.18 -13.87
CA ALA A 144 7.33 14.87 -14.72
C ALA A 144 7.28 15.60 -16.06
N ILE A 145 6.09 15.71 -16.66
CA ILE A 145 5.88 16.47 -17.91
C ILE A 145 6.06 17.96 -17.64
N GLU A 146 5.42 18.51 -16.62
CA GLU A 146 5.49 19.93 -16.27
C GLU A 146 6.91 20.39 -15.95
N GLN A 147 7.66 19.58 -15.20
CA GLN A 147 9.03 19.89 -14.80
C GLN A 147 10.08 19.46 -15.85
N ASN A 148 9.67 18.82 -16.94
CA ASN A 148 10.56 18.23 -17.95
C ASN A 148 11.64 17.32 -17.33
N LYS A 149 11.23 16.46 -16.39
CA LYS A 149 12.07 15.50 -15.68
C LYS A 149 11.60 14.07 -15.93
N SER A 150 12.45 13.09 -15.66
CA SER A 150 12.00 11.72 -15.53
C SER A 150 11.25 11.56 -14.19
N VAL A 151 10.36 10.57 -14.10
CA VAL A 151 9.60 10.29 -12.86
C VAL A 151 10.50 9.91 -11.68
N LYS A 152 11.74 9.50 -11.93
CA LYS A 152 12.74 9.18 -10.91
C LYS A 152 13.47 10.40 -10.36
N GLU A 153 13.42 11.51 -11.09
CA GLU A 153 14.09 12.77 -10.73
C GLU A 153 13.15 13.76 -10.04
N LEU A 154 11.88 13.36 -9.87
CA LEU A 154 10.91 14.18 -9.15
C LEU A 154 11.24 14.21 -7.66
N ASP A 155 11.05 15.37 -7.07
CA ASP A 155 11.03 15.47 -5.61
C ASP A 155 9.77 14.80 -5.07
N ILE A 156 9.94 13.94 -4.10
CA ILE A 156 8.80 13.26 -3.47
C ILE A 156 7.87 14.25 -2.76
N GLU A 157 8.41 15.38 -2.29
CA GLU A 157 7.62 16.42 -1.63
C GLU A 157 6.64 17.07 -2.59
N ASP A 158 7.01 17.27 -3.86
CA ASP A 158 6.11 17.80 -4.88
C ASP A 158 4.92 16.84 -5.11
N ILE A 159 5.22 15.54 -5.21
CA ILE A 159 4.18 14.52 -5.36
C ILE A 159 3.26 14.48 -4.14
N GLN A 160 3.84 14.51 -2.94
CA GLN A 160 3.08 14.50 -1.69
C GLN A 160 2.21 15.74 -1.53
N ALA A 161 2.71 16.92 -1.91
CA ALA A 161 1.93 18.15 -1.87
C ALA A 161 0.67 18.07 -2.75
N GLU A 162 0.78 17.56 -3.98
CA GLU A 162 -0.38 17.35 -4.84
C GLU A 162 -1.34 16.29 -4.30
N LEU A 163 -0.81 15.17 -3.77
CA LEU A 163 -1.64 14.14 -3.14
C LEU A 163 -2.41 14.68 -1.93
N LEU A 164 -1.82 15.54 -1.11
CA LEU A 164 -2.46 16.13 0.06
C LEU A 164 -3.55 17.13 -0.33
N LYS A 165 -3.38 17.93 -1.39
CA LYS A 165 -4.43 18.80 -1.95
C LYS A 165 -5.66 17.98 -2.36
N GLU A 166 -5.45 16.78 -2.89
CA GLU A 166 -6.49 15.82 -3.23
C GLU A 166 -6.99 14.98 -2.04
N LYS A 167 -6.66 15.38 -0.82
CA LYS A 167 -7.07 14.72 0.43
C LYS A 167 -6.61 13.25 0.57
N THR A 168 -5.52 12.88 -0.09
CA THR A 168 -4.93 11.55 0.05
C THR A 168 -4.27 11.40 1.41
N THR A 169 -4.62 10.37 2.15
CA THR A 169 -3.97 10.02 3.43
C THR A 169 -2.65 9.33 3.17
N LEU A 170 -1.54 9.99 3.45
CA LEU A 170 -0.18 9.45 3.28
C LEU A 170 0.29 8.70 4.52
N MET A 171 -0.20 9.10 5.69
CA MET A 171 0.04 8.48 7.00
C MET A 171 -1.23 8.59 7.84
N TYR A 172 -1.66 7.49 8.44
CA TYR A 172 -2.91 7.45 9.20
C TYR A 172 -2.71 7.94 10.64
N PHE A 173 -3.62 8.79 11.10
CA PHE A 173 -3.79 9.20 12.51
C PHE A 173 -5.23 8.92 12.94
N LYS A 174 -5.41 8.57 14.23
CA LYS A 174 -6.74 8.24 14.77
C LYS A 174 -7.61 9.47 15.01
N ASP A 175 -7.00 10.61 15.23
CA ASP A 175 -7.60 11.88 15.63
C ASP A 175 -7.58 12.94 14.50
N ILE A 176 -7.03 12.63 13.35
CA ILE A 176 -6.97 13.51 12.18
C ILE A 176 -7.76 12.89 11.03
N THR A 177 -8.73 13.60 10.53
CA THR A 177 -9.50 13.23 9.33
C THR A 177 -9.08 14.10 8.14
N VAL A 178 -9.48 13.71 6.95
CA VAL A 178 -9.23 14.48 5.71
C VAL A 178 -9.85 15.88 5.71
N ASP A 179 -10.85 16.11 6.57
CA ASP A 179 -11.54 17.39 6.73
C ASP A 179 -10.96 18.24 7.88
N SER A 180 -9.99 17.71 8.61
CA SER A 180 -9.31 18.47 9.68
C SER A 180 -8.54 19.63 9.08
N PRO A 181 -8.60 20.85 9.66
CA PRO A 181 -7.88 22.02 9.14
C PRO A 181 -6.36 21.81 9.10
N ASP A 182 -5.83 20.99 10.00
CA ASP A 182 -4.41 20.70 10.13
C ASP A 182 -3.99 19.42 9.38
N PHE A 183 -4.88 18.85 8.55
CA PHE A 183 -4.62 17.57 7.87
C PHE A 183 -3.29 17.55 7.12
N GLU A 184 -3.07 18.50 6.21
CA GLU A 184 -1.86 18.54 5.38
C GLU A 184 -0.60 18.69 6.23
N MET A 185 -0.63 19.61 7.21
CA MET A 185 0.49 19.83 8.13
C MET A 185 0.84 18.57 8.92
N VAL A 186 -0.16 17.88 9.48
CA VAL A 186 0.07 16.67 10.28
C VAL A 186 0.62 15.54 9.42
N GLN A 187 0.14 15.37 8.18
CA GLN A 187 0.68 14.39 7.25
C GLN A 187 2.16 14.67 6.95
N TYR A 188 2.48 15.94 6.67
CA TYR A 188 3.85 16.38 6.42
C TYR A 188 4.77 16.12 7.61
N MET A 189 4.37 16.55 8.81
CA MET A 189 5.14 16.38 10.04
C MET A 189 5.31 14.90 10.40
N GLY A 190 4.26 14.10 10.22
CA GLY A 190 4.30 12.67 10.48
C GLY A 190 5.28 11.92 9.59
N LEU A 191 5.28 12.19 8.28
CA LEU A 191 6.20 11.56 7.34
C LEU A 191 7.67 11.93 7.58
N ARG A 192 7.93 13.06 8.21
CA ARG A 192 9.29 13.49 8.60
C ARG A 192 9.71 13.01 9.98
N GLY A 193 8.82 12.25 10.66
CA GLY A 193 9.13 11.63 11.93
C GLY A 193 8.95 12.53 13.15
N TYR A 194 8.38 13.73 12.99
CA TYR A 194 8.08 14.60 14.13
C TYR A 194 6.89 14.08 14.96
N ILE A 195 5.88 13.50 14.29
CA ILE A 195 4.71 12.89 14.92
C ILE A 195 4.68 11.42 14.53
N THR A 196 5.12 10.53 15.42
CA THR A 196 5.26 9.10 15.12
C THR A 196 4.19 8.21 15.75
N ASP A 197 3.44 8.72 16.72
CA ASP A 197 2.39 7.96 17.40
C ASP A 197 1.10 7.87 16.56
N TRP A 198 0.19 6.99 16.97
CA TRP A 198 -1.10 6.79 16.32
C TRP A 198 -2.07 7.97 16.45
N VAL A 199 -1.77 8.88 17.35
CA VAL A 199 -2.54 10.08 17.68
C VAL A 199 -1.63 11.27 17.48
N ALA A 200 -2.08 12.28 16.76
CA ALA A 200 -1.31 13.51 16.53
C ALA A 200 -1.27 14.38 17.79
N ASP A 201 -2.38 14.38 18.57
CA ASP A 201 -2.52 15.06 19.89
C ASP A 201 -2.08 16.52 19.82
N LEU A 202 -2.64 17.27 18.86
CA LEU A 202 -2.22 18.65 18.55
C LEU A 202 -2.44 19.64 19.71
N ASP A 203 -3.37 19.34 20.60
CA ASP A 203 -3.66 20.16 21.79
C ASP A 203 -2.68 19.90 22.95
N ARG A 204 -1.83 18.89 22.82
CA ARG A 204 -0.84 18.57 23.85
C ARG A 204 0.20 19.67 23.96
N PRO A 205 0.43 20.23 25.16
CA PRO A 205 1.51 21.18 25.38
C PRO A 205 2.86 20.57 24.98
N MET A 206 3.61 21.28 24.17
CA MET A 206 4.96 20.87 23.78
C MET A 206 5.88 21.05 24.99
N ASP A 207 6.50 19.96 25.42
CA ASP A 207 7.55 20.04 26.44
C ASP A 207 8.91 20.42 25.82
N ARG A 208 9.85 20.82 26.66
CA ARG A 208 11.17 21.30 26.23
C ARG A 208 11.99 20.22 25.52
N ASP A 209 11.82 18.96 25.91
CA ASP A 209 12.63 17.87 25.36
C ASP A 209 12.10 17.47 23.98
N THR A 210 10.79 17.46 23.80
CA THR A 210 10.14 17.32 22.48
C THR A 210 10.56 18.43 21.54
N ALA A 211 10.52 19.70 21.99
CA ALA A 211 10.94 20.85 21.16
C ALA A 211 12.41 20.78 20.73
N LYS A 212 13.28 20.20 21.54
CA LYS A 212 14.70 20.00 21.20
C LYS A 212 14.95 18.84 20.25
N SER A 213 14.04 17.88 20.19
CA SER A 213 14.15 16.72 19.30
C SER A 213 13.69 17.02 17.88
N TRP A 214 13.02 18.14 17.67
CA TRP A 214 12.56 18.67 16.39
C TRP A 214 13.58 19.67 15.83
#